data_8660f8f338dad99c44a126f9d78d007e
#
_entry.id   8660f8f338dad99c44a126f9d78d007e
#
_cell.length_a   1.000
_cell.length_b   1.000
_cell.length_c   1.000
_cell.angle_alpha   90.00
_cell.angle_beta   90.00
_cell.angle_gamma   90.00
#
_symmetry.space_group_name_H-M   'P 1'
#
loop_
_entity.id
_entity.type
_entity.pdbx_description
1 polymer ?
#
loop_
_entity_poly.entity_id
_entity_poly.type
_entity_poly.pdbx_seq_one_letter_code
_entity_poly.pdbx_strand_id
1 'polypeptide(L)'
;MSRMQFDEKDELIRGRVYTCTASEFIDVFCYRYERRYCIEAISNIFDYATSKGAKRIFVGGSFITTKKEPRDFDCVIVFNDERSIPDFYDTSKVGGIDFDILYASEDQRNIIDSYIDLFQSSRNGVNGNPVVEILLVDNIDIWTISHCP
;
A
#
# COMPACT_ATOMS: atom_id res chain seq x y z
N MET A 1 -0.71 -15.61 -5.15
CA MET A 1 -0.69 -14.15 -5.22
C MET A 1 -1.44 -13.71 -6.45
N SER A 2 -2.33 -12.77 -6.30
CA SER A 2 -3.22 -12.35 -7.39
C SER A 2 -2.80 -11.00 -7.94
N ARG A 3 -2.67 -10.95 -9.27
CA ARG A 3 -2.50 -9.67 -9.97
C ARG A 3 -3.78 -8.86 -9.87
N MET A 4 -3.67 -7.54 -9.93
CA MET A 4 -4.82 -6.67 -9.86
C MET A 4 -5.82 -6.97 -10.98
N GLN A 5 -7.08 -7.10 -10.60
CA GLN A 5 -8.19 -7.35 -11.52
C GLN A 5 -9.28 -6.34 -11.24
N PHE A 6 -9.84 -5.78 -12.30
CA PHE A 6 -10.80 -4.69 -12.22
C PHE A 6 -12.14 -5.10 -12.83
N ASP A 7 -13.21 -4.56 -12.28
CA ASP A 7 -14.54 -4.75 -12.83
C ASP A 7 -14.83 -3.73 -13.96
N GLU A 8 -16.06 -3.71 -14.47
CA GLU A 8 -16.44 -2.82 -15.55
C GLU A 8 -16.44 -1.33 -15.17
N LYS A 9 -16.45 -1.03 -13.87
CA LYS A 9 -16.35 0.34 -13.34
C LYS A 9 -14.93 0.74 -13.00
N ASP A 10 -13.96 -0.08 -13.37
CA ASP A 10 -12.55 0.12 -13.10
C ASP A 10 -12.18 0.02 -11.61
N GLU A 11 -13.03 -0.63 -10.83
CA GLU A 11 -12.76 -0.92 -9.41
C GLU A 11 -12.12 -2.30 -9.26
N LEU A 12 -11.24 -2.44 -8.26
CA LEU A 12 -10.69 -3.75 -7.91
C LEU A 12 -11.82 -4.69 -7.49
N ILE A 13 -11.77 -5.91 -8.01
CA ILE A 13 -12.76 -6.92 -7.66
C ILE A 13 -12.61 -7.28 -6.18
N ARG A 14 -13.74 -7.34 -5.47
CA ARG A 14 -13.79 -7.53 -4.01
C ARG A 14 -13.37 -8.94 -3.61
N GLY A 15 -13.02 -9.07 -2.33
CA GLY A 15 -12.76 -10.36 -1.70
C GLY A 15 -11.35 -10.91 -1.88
N ARG A 16 -10.40 -10.07 -2.32
CA ARG A 16 -9.04 -10.53 -2.62
C ARG A 16 -7.98 -9.60 -2.06
N VAL A 17 -6.81 -10.17 -1.82
CA VAL A 17 -5.56 -9.42 -1.62
C VAL A 17 -4.79 -9.50 -2.93
N TYR A 18 -4.52 -8.35 -3.52
CA TYR A 18 -3.80 -8.25 -4.78
C TYR A 18 -2.33 -7.95 -4.52
N THR A 19 -1.47 -8.33 -5.45
CA THR A 19 -0.02 -8.10 -5.34
C THR A 19 0.45 -7.32 -6.55
N CYS A 20 1.28 -6.30 -6.32
CA CYS A 20 1.88 -5.50 -7.38
C CYS A 20 3.23 -4.94 -6.94
N THR A 21 3.98 -4.39 -7.89
CA THR A 21 5.19 -3.63 -7.60
C THR A 21 4.83 -2.19 -7.22
N ALA A 22 5.80 -1.45 -6.67
CA ALA A 22 5.62 -0.03 -6.37
C ALA A 22 5.30 0.77 -7.65
N SER A 23 5.98 0.46 -8.76
CA SER A 23 5.73 1.11 -10.05
C SER A 23 4.31 0.88 -10.55
N GLU A 24 3.83 -0.36 -10.47
CA GLU A 24 2.47 -0.70 -10.87
C GLU A 24 1.44 0.03 -10.01
N PHE A 25 1.70 0.14 -8.71
CA PHE A 25 0.81 0.86 -7.80
C PHE A 25 0.69 2.33 -8.19
N ILE A 26 1.82 2.99 -8.44
CA ILE A 26 1.85 4.40 -8.86
C ILE A 26 1.12 4.57 -10.19
N ASP A 27 1.38 3.69 -11.16
CA ASP A 27 0.74 3.77 -12.47
C ASP A 27 -0.79 3.70 -12.38
N VAL A 28 -1.31 2.78 -11.57
CA VAL A 28 -2.76 2.62 -11.44
C VAL A 28 -3.37 3.70 -10.57
N PHE A 29 -2.90 3.82 -9.32
CA PHE A 29 -3.62 4.62 -8.33
C PHE A 29 -3.24 6.09 -8.32
N CYS A 30 -2.15 6.47 -8.97
CA CYS A 30 -1.76 7.87 -9.11
C CYS A 30 -1.95 8.39 -10.52
N TYR A 31 -1.47 7.68 -11.56
CA TYR A 31 -1.61 8.14 -12.94
C TYR A 31 -2.99 7.81 -13.53
N ARG A 32 -3.37 6.55 -13.53
CA ARG A 32 -4.62 6.11 -14.14
C ARG A 32 -5.86 6.76 -13.47
N TYR A 33 -5.82 6.91 -12.14
CA TYR A 33 -6.93 7.51 -11.38
C TYR A 33 -6.77 9.02 -11.20
N GLU A 34 -5.85 9.64 -11.93
CA GLU A 34 -5.68 11.09 -11.99
C GLU A 34 -5.33 11.73 -10.63
N ARG A 35 -4.38 11.12 -9.91
CA ARG A 35 -3.93 11.60 -8.61
C ARG A 35 -2.43 11.87 -8.60
N ARG A 36 -1.94 12.56 -9.64
CA ARG A 36 -0.51 12.87 -9.76
C ARG A 36 0.03 13.68 -8.58
N TYR A 37 -0.85 14.44 -7.95
CA TYR A 37 -0.49 15.24 -6.76
C TYR A 37 -0.02 14.38 -5.57
N CYS A 38 -0.31 13.08 -5.56
CA CYS A 38 0.09 12.17 -4.50
C CYS A 38 1.41 11.45 -4.75
N ILE A 39 1.95 11.51 -5.97
CA ILE A 39 3.09 10.68 -6.38
C ILE A 39 4.29 10.89 -5.47
N GLU A 40 4.67 12.14 -5.22
CA GLU A 40 5.84 12.43 -4.40
C GLU A 40 5.70 11.89 -2.98
N ALA A 41 4.56 12.15 -2.34
CA ALA A 41 4.32 11.70 -0.98
C ALA A 41 4.32 10.17 -0.86
N ILE A 42 3.67 9.49 -1.80
CA ILE A 42 3.60 8.02 -1.81
C ILE A 42 4.97 7.42 -2.11
N SER A 43 5.69 7.98 -3.07
CA SER A 43 7.05 7.54 -3.38
C SER A 43 7.97 7.68 -2.17
N ASN A 44 7.82 8.76 -1.40
CA ASN A 44 8.60 8.96 -0.18
C ASN A 44 8.32 7.87 0.86
N ILE A 45 7.07 7.42 0.98
CA ILE A 45 6.72 6.32 1.88
C ILE A 45 7.40 5.03 1.43
N PHE A 46 7.35 4.74 0.13
CA PHE A 46 7.98 3.54 -0.43
C PHE A 46 9.51 3.57 -0.23
N ASP A 47 10.12 4.72 -0.47
CA ASP A 47 11.56 4.91 -0.28
C ASP A 47 11.96 4.76 1.18
N TYR A 48 11.18 5.33 2.09
CA TYR A 48 11.40 5.19 3.52
C TYR A 48 11.35 3.72 3.94
N ALA A 49 10.29 3.02 3.55
CA ALA A 49 10.12 1.61 3.87
C ALA A 49 11.28 0.77 3.34
N THR A 50 11.66 1.01 2.09
CA THR A 50 12.78 0.33 1.45
C THR A 50 14.09 0.60 2.19
N SER A 51 14.34 1.84 2.58
CA SER A 51 15.57 2.21 3.30
C SER A 51 15.69 1.53 4.65
N LYS A 52 14.56 1.15 5.26
CA LYS A 52 14.51 0.43 6.53
C LYS A 52 14.50 -1.09 6.35
N GLY A 53 14.62 -1.58 5.13
CA GLY A 53 14.65 -3.00 4.82
C GLY A 53 13.28 -3.67 4.76
N ALA A 54 12.21 -2.91 4.74
CA ALA A 54 10.88 -3.47 4.57
C ALA A 54 10.73 -4.06 3.16
N LYS A 55 10.07 -5.20 3.06
CA LYS A 55 9.89 -5.90 1.80
C LYS A 55 8.52 -5.67 1.18
N ARG A 56 7.54 -5.25 1.98
CA ARG A 56 6.16 -5.09 1.50
C ARG A 56 5.39 -4.07 2.31
N ILE A 57 4.37 -3.52 1.67
CA ILE A 57 3.40 -2.60 2.27
C ILE A 57 2.02 -3.07 1.86
N PHE A 58 1.08 -3.12 2.80
CA PHE A 58 -0.33 -3.36 2.48
C PHE A 58 -1.07 -2.03 2.45
N VAL A 59 -1.90 -1.81 1.44
CA VAL A 59 -2.72 -0.61 1.30
C VAL A 59 -4.18 -1.01 1.20
N GLY A 60 -5.03 -0.33 1.95
CA GLY A 60 -6.48 -0.53 1.92
C GLY A 60 -7.20 0.81 1.86
N GLY A 61 -8.52 0.77 2.03
CA GLY A 61 -9.34 1.96 2.14
C GLY A 61 -9.65 2.65 0.81
N SER A 62 -10.01 3.91 0.90
CA SER A 62 -10.53 4.66 -0.26
C SER A 62 -9.47 4.96 -1.32
N PHE A 63 -8.19 4.94 -0.98
CA PHE A 63 -7.14 5.26 -1.95
C PHE A 63 -7.04 4.24 -3.09
N ILE A 64 -7.39 2.99 -2.83
CA ILE A 64 -7.37 1.96 -3.87
C ILE A 64 -8.73 1.77 -4.54
N THR A 65 -9.56 2.80 -4.50
CA THR A 65 -10.84 2.89 -5.24
C THR A 65 -10.72 3.97 -6.31
N THR A 66 -11.72 4.09 -7.16
CA THR A 66 -11.75 5.13 -8.20
C THR A 66 -12.14 6.51 -7.68
N LYS A 67 -12.32 6.67 -6.37
CA LYS A 67 -12.67 7.95 -5.77
C LYS A 67 -11.65 9.02 -6.16
N LYS A 68 -12.11 10.13 -6.74
CA LYS A 68 -11.20 11.17 -7.28
C LYS A 68 -10.37 11.85 -6.19
N GLU A 69 -10.98 12.13 -5.05
CA GLU A 69 -10.31 12.81 -3.94
C GLU A 69 -10.43 11.99 -2.67
N PRO A 70 -9.66 10.88 -2.57
CA PRO A 70 -9.66 10.11 -1.34
C PRO A 70 -9.08 10.95 -0.20
N ARG A 71 -9.66 10.84 0.99
CA ARG A 71 -9.23 11.61 2.15
C ARG A 71 -8.03 10.97 2.86
N ASP A 72 -7.92 9.65 2.76
CA ASP A 72 -6.97 8.89 3.55
C ASP A 72 -6.14 7.97 2.67
N PHE A 73 -4.88 7.80 3.05
CA PHE A 73 -4.02 6.75 2.54
C PHE A 73 -3.68 5.84 3.71
N ASP A 74 -4.36 4.69 3.76
CA ASP A 74 -4.21 3.72 4.85
C ASP A 74 -3.26 2.61 4.43
N CYS A 75 -2.16 2.46 5.16
CA CYS A 75 -1.20 1.41 4.84
C CYS A 75 -0.57 0.80 6.07
N VAL A 76 -0.01 -0.40 5.88
CA VAL A 76 0.81 -1.09 6.87
C VAL A 76 2.17 -1.36 6.25
N ILE A 77 3.22 -0.81 6.84
CA ILE A 77 4.59 -1.12 6.44
C ILE A 77 5.04 -2.35 7.24
N VAL A 78 5.45 -3.40 6.54
CA VAL A 78 5.91 -4.64 7.18
C VAL A 78 7.43 -4.69 7.15
N PHE A 79 8.03 -4.51 8.32
CA PHE A 79 9.48 -4.54 8.49
C PHE A 79 9.98 -5.97 8.67
N ASN A 80 11.26 -6.21 8.44
CA ASN A 80 11.84 -7.54 8.57
C ASN A 80 11.79 -8.05 10.02
N ASP A 81 12.02 -7.17 10.99
CA ASP A 81 11.98 -7.51 12.41
C ASP A 81 11.49 -6.32 13.25
N GLU A 82 11.18 -6.60 14.50
CA GLU A 82 10.63 -5.60 15.41
C GLU A 82 11.58 -4.44 15.68
N ARG A 83 12.88 -4.65 15.58
CA ARG A 83 13.88 -3.62 15.84
C ARG A 83 13.86 -2.50 14.81
N SER A 84 13.38 -2.81 13.61
CA SER A 84 13.28 -1.82 12.53
C SER A 84 12.03 -0.95 12.64
N ILE A 85 11.08 -1.32 13.50
CA ILE A 85 9.83 -0.58 13.66
C ILE A 85 10.11 0.73 14.41
N PRO A 86 9.65 1.88 13.88
CA PRO A 86 9.79 3.16 14.58
C PRO A 86 9.03 3.18 15.91
N ASP A 87 9.50 3.97 16.86
CA ASP A 87 8.90 4.07 18.19
C ASP A 87 7.54 4.75 18.21
N PHE A 88 7.20 5.47 17.17
CA PHE A 88 5.92 6.18 17.07
C PHE A 88 5.36 6.12 15.66
N TYR A 89 4.04 6.27 15.56
CA TYR A 89 3.37 6.32 14.27
C TYR A 89 3.51 7.72 13.67
N ASP A 90 3.88 7.76 12.39
CA ASP A 90 3.91 9.00 11.65
C ASP A 90 2.56 9.19 10.96
N THR A 91 1.84 10.23 11.37
CA THR A 91 0.62 10.64 10.68
C THR A 91 0.89 12.02 10.10
N SER A 92 0.92 12.11 8.79
CA SER A 92 1.14 13.38 8.12
C SER A 92 0.03 13.65 7.13
N LYS A 93 -0.18 14.93 6.84
CA LYS A 93 -1.17 15.36 5.88
C LYS A 93 -0.47 16.07 4.74
N VAL A 94 -0.65 15.57 3.52
CA VAL A 94 -0.05 16.16 2.33
C VAL A 94 -1.15 16.32 1.27
N GLY A 95 -1.31 17.52 0.76
CA GLY A 95 -2.29 17.78 -0.29
C GLY A 95 -3.73 17.47 0.08
N GLY A 96 -4.07 17.58 1.38
CA GLY A 96 -5.41 17.25 1.85
C GLY A 96 -5.65 15.78 2.16
N ILE A 97 -4.63 14.94 2.02
CA ILE A 97 -4.71 13.51 2.33
C ILE A 97 -4.07 13.24 3.67
N ASP A 98 -4.78 12.48 4.52
CA ASP A 98 -4.24 11.97 5.78
C ASP A 98 -3.54 10.63 5.52
N PHE A 99 -2.28 10.55 5.92
CA PHE A 99 -1.51 9.32 5.79
C PHE A 99 -1.56 8.56 7.11
N ASP A 100 -2.37 7.51 7.15
CA ASP A 100 -2.51 6.64 8.31
C ASP A 100 -1.60 5.43 8.13
N ILE A 101 -0.41 5.52 8.73
CA ILE A 101 0.63 4.51 8.56
C ILE A 101 0.71 3.66 9.81
N LEU A 102 0.45 2.36 9.65
CA LEU A 102 0.61 1.36 10.68
C LEU A 102 1.89 0.57 10.43
N TYR A 103 2.44 0.00 11.48
CA TYR A 103 3.69 -0.76 11.41
C TYR A 103 3.50 -2.17 11.95
N ALA A 104 4.15 -3.13 11.29
CA ALA A 104 4.24 -4.50 11.76
C ALA A 104 5.59 -5.08 11.34
N SER A 105 5.94 -6.25 11.84
CA SER A 105 7.12 -6.97 11.39
C SER A 105 6.74 -8.34 10.83
N GLU A 106 7.60 -8.93 10.02
CA GLU A 106 7.34 -10.22 9.38
C GLU A 106 7.10 -11.35 10.38
N ASP A 107 7.67 -11.26 11.57
CA ASP A 107 7.47 -12.25 12.62
C ASP A 107 6.16 -12.04 13.42
N GLN A 108 5.48 -10.92 13.21
CA GLN A 108 4.19 -10.62 13.85
C GLN A 108 3.01 -10.98 12.94
N ARG A 109 2.95 -12.22 12.48
CA ARG A 109 1.98 -12.64 11.48
C ARG A 109 0.53 -12.39 11.90
N ASN A 110 0.22 -12.60 13.17
CA ASN A 110 -1.14 -12.35 13.68
C ASN A 110 -1.53 -10.88 13.60
N ILE A 111 -0.58 -9.99 13.80
CA ILE A 111 -0.81 -8.54 13.70
C ILE A 111 -1.04 -8.16 12.24
N ILE A 112 -0.23 -8.70 11.33
CA ILE A 112 -0.41 -8.46 9.89
C ILE A 112 -1.80 -8.92 9.45
N ASP A 113 -2.19 -10.13 9.82
CA ASP A 113 -3.50 -10.68 9.46
C ASP A 113 -4.63 -9.82 10.04
N SER A 114 -4.47 -9.31 11.25
CA SER A 114 -5.47 -8.42 11.87
C SER A 114 -5.62 -7.12 11.10
N TYR A 115 -4.53 -6.54 10.61
CA TYR A 115 -4.59 -5.32 9.79
C TYR A 115 -5.23 -5.59 8.43
N ILE A 116 -4.93 -6.72 7.81
CA ILE A 116 -5.57 -7.10 6.55
C ILE A 116 -7.07 -7.26 6.75
N ASP A 117 -7.48 -7.95 7.82
CA ASP A 117 -8.89 -8.10 8.17
C ASP A 117 -9.57 -6.75 8.38
N LEU A 118 -8.89 -5.83 9.06
CA LEU A 118 -9.40 -4.48 9.27
C LEU A 118 -9.64 -3.76 7.94
N PHE A 119 -8.69 -3.85 7.02
CA PHE A 119 -8.83 -3.22 5.69
C PHE A 119 -9.94 -3.85 4.86
N GLN A 120 -10.17 -5.15 5.01
CA GLN A 120 -11.22 -5.86 4.29
C GLN A 120 -12.61 -5.61 4.87
N SER A 121 -12.68 -5.09 6.09
CA SER A 121 -13.95 -4.80 6.74
C SER A 121 -14.47 -3.42 6.36
N SER A 122 -15.77 -3.29 6.20
CA SER A 122 -16.41 -2.03 5.88
C SER A 122 -17.23 -1.54 7.07
N ARG A 123 -17.35 -0.22 7.21
CA ARG A 123 -18.19 0.42 8.23
C ARG A 123 -19.67 0.02 8.12
N ASN A 124 -20.10 -0.40 6.92
CA ASN A 124 -21.46 -0.79 6.64
C ASN A 124 -21.71 -2.29 6.87
N GLY A 125 -20.78 -3.00 7.47
CA GLY A 125 -20.88 -4.42 7.69
C GLY A 125 -20.71 -5.28 6.45
N VAL A 126 -20.35 -4.68 5.32
CA VAL A 126 -20.05 -5.40 4.09
C VAL A 126 -18.56 -5.73 4.10
N ASN A 127 -18.22 -7.02 4.18
CA ASN A 127 -16.85 -7.49 4.19
C ASN A 127 -16.34 -7.72 2.76
N GLY A 128 -15.03 -7.88 2.63
CA GLY A 128 -14.41 -8.23 1.37
C GLY A 128 -13.88 -7.05 0.57
N ASN A 129 -13.64 -5.91 1.20
CA ASN A 129 -12.94 -4.81 0.51
C ASN A 129 -11.59 -5.31 0.02
N PRO A 130 -11.14 -4.91 -1.17
CA PRO A 130 -9.84 -5.33 -1.67
C PRO A 130 -8.70 -4.73 -0.84
N VAL A 131 -7.57 -5.42 -0.84
CA VAL A 131 -6.32 -4.94 -0.23
C VAL A 131 -5.23 -5.14 -1.28
N VAL A 132 -4.28 -4.24 -1.34
CA VAL A 132 -3.15 -4.33 -2.26
C VAL A 132 -1.87 -4.51 -1.46
N GLU A 133 -1.15 -5.58 -1.76
CA GLU A 133 0.19 -5.83 -1.24
C GLU A 133 1.21 -5.31 -2.26
N ILE A 134 2.04 -4.38 -1.83
CA ILE A 134 3.09 -3.81 -2.67
C ILE A 134 4.41 -4.49 -2.32
N LEU A 135 5.05 -5.11 -3.32
CA LEU A 135 6.33 -5.77 -3.16
C LEU A 135 7.45 -4.79 -3.46
N LEU A 136 8.16 -4.37 -2.42
CA LEU A 136 9.23 -3.38 -2.53
C LEU A 136 10.52 -4.00 -3.07
N VAL A 137 10.78 -5.25 -2.69
CA VAL A 137 12.00 -5.96 -3.10
C VAL A 137 12.04 -6.14 -4.62
N ASP A 138 10.93 -6.54 -5.23
CA ASP A 138 10.85 -6.72 -6.68
C ASP A 138 11.12 -5.41 -7.42
N ASN A 139 10.65 -4.29 -6.88
CA ASN A 139 10.90 -2.98 -7.46
C ASN A 139 12.39 -2.64 -7.45
N ILE A 140 13.09 -2.96 -6.35
CA ILE A 140 14.54 -2.75 -6.23
C ILE A 140 15.28 -3.64 -7.23
N ASP A 141 14.92 -4.91 -7.32
CA ASP A 141 15.56 -5.87 -8.21
C ASP A 141 15.44 -5.45 -9.67
N ILE A 142 14.28 -5.00 -10.09
CA ILE A 142 14.04 -4.49 -11.44
C ILE A 142 14.94 -3.27 -11.71
N TRP A 143 15.03 -2.35 -10.77
CA TRP A 143 15.89 -1.17 -10.90
C TRP A 143 17.35 -1.58 -11.04
N THR A 144 17.82 -2.47 -10.19
CA THR A 144 19.21 -2.97 -10.20
C THR A 144 19.55 -3.61 -11.54
N ILE A 145 18.69 -4.48 -12.05
CA ILE A 145 18.88 -5.14 -13.34
C ILE A 145 18.96 -4.12 -14.47
N SER A 146 18.07 -3.14 -14.45
CA SER A 146 17.99 -2.12 -15.50
C SER A 146 19.19 -1.17 -15.51
N HIS A 147 19.86 -0.98 -14.38
CA HIS A 147 20.95 -0.03 -14.20
C HIS A 147 22.33 -0.69 -14.05
N CYS A 148 22.42 -2.00 -14.10
CA CYS A 148 23.70 -2.70 -14.13
C CYS A 148 24.34 -2.56 -15.50
N PRO A 149 25.63 -2.20 -15.55
CA PRO A 149 26.34 -2.14 -16.84
C PRO A 149 26.51 -3.51 -17.46
#